data_532942dac2c76533323aebb0679405bd
#
_entry.id   532942dac2c76533323aebb0679405bd
#
_cell.length_a   1.000
_cell.length_b   1.000
_cell.length_c   1.000
_cell.angle_alpha   90.00
_cell.angle_beta   90.00
_cell.angle_gamma   90.00
#
_symmetry.space_group_name_H-M   'P 1'
#
loop_
_entity.id
_entity.type
_entity.pdbx_description
1 polymer ?
#
loop_
_entity_poly.entity_id
_entity_poly.type
_entity_poly.pdbx_seq_one_letter_code
_entity_poly.pdbx_strand_id
1 'polypeptide(L)'
;LNISDLKKSFYQNPSYEKALNLAKKYFDIKAYQKTIFWTLKANELDKQKQDSWLIFAQAKRALGEEKEAQSALDAYINYYGLMELDGK
;
A
#
# COMPACT_ATOMS: atom_id res chain seq x y z
N LEU A 1 -11.38 14.06 -8.26
CA LEU A 1 -11.84 12.83 -8.92
C LEU A 1 -12.43 11.89 -7.88
N ASN A 2 -13.50 11.22 -8.25
CA ASN A 2 -14.11 10.24 -7.35
C ASN A 2 -13.46 8.86 -7.54
N ILE A 3 -13.79 7.94 -6.63
CA ILE A 3 -13.19 6.61 -6.63
C ILE A 3 -13.48 5.86 -7.94
N SER A 4 -14.70 5.99 -8.47
CA SER A 4 -15.07 5.32 -9.73
C SER A 4 -14.16 5.76 -10.87
N ASP A 5 -13.90 7.06 -10.99
CA ASP A 5 -13.02 7.60 -12.03
C ASP A 5 -11.59 7.13 -11.84
N LEU A 6 -11.13 7.09 -10.60
CA LEU A 6 -9.77 6.62 -10.29
C LEU A 6 -9.59 5.15 -10.65
N LYS A 7 -10.61 4.33 -10.41
CA LYS A 7 -10.57 2.90 -10.77
C LYS A 7 -10.52 2.73 -12.29
N LYS A 8 -11.35 3.48 -13.02
CA LYS A 8 -11.32 3.43 -14.48
C LYS A 8 -9.93 3.78 -15.02
N SER A 9 -9.35 4.85 -14.48
CA SER A 9 -8.02 5.28 -14.89
C SER A 9 -6.98 4.18 -14.63
N PHE A 10 -7.04 3.55 -13.46
CA PHE A 10 -6.12 2.47 -13.13
C PHE A 10 -6.21 1.32 -14.13
N TYR A 11 -7.42 0.84 -14.41
CA TYR A 11 -7.58 -0.32 -15.29
C TYR A 11 -7.28 -0.01 -16.75
N GLN A 12 -7.41 1.25 -17.17
CA GLN A 12 -7.00 1.64 -18.51
C GLN A 12 -5.48 1.66 -18.66
N ASN A 13 -4.77 2.08 -17.61
CA ASN A 13 -3.31 2.18 -17.66
C ASN A 13 -2.76 2.04 -16.23
N PRO A 14 -2.56 0.81 -15.75
CA PRO A 14 -2.14 0.58 -14.36
C PRO A 14 -0.80 1.23 -14.03
N SER A 15 -0.73 1.82 -12.83
CA SER A 15 0.52 2.34 -12.30
C SER A 15 0.50 2.27 -10.78
N TYR A 16 1.70 2.27 -10.19
CA TYR A 16 1.86 2.29 -8.74
C TYR A 16 1.12 3.49 -8.14
N GLU A 17 1.31 4.67 -8.72
CA GLU A 17 0.72 5.89 -8.18
C GLU A 17 -0.81 5.85 -8.19
N LYS A 18 -1.39 5.31 -9.25
CA LYS A 18 -2.84 5.19 -9.33
C LYS A 18 -3.39 4.25 -8.27
N ALA A 19 -2.72 3.10 -8.07
CA ALA A 19 -3.12 2.16 -7.03
C ALA A 19 -2.96 2.78 -5.64
N LEU A 20 -1.85 3.48 -5.41
CA LEU A 20 -1.59 4.14 -4.13
C LEU A 20 -2.66 5.20 -3.83
N ASN A 21 -3.03 5.99 -4.82
CA ASN A 21 -4.06 7.01 -4.65
C ASN A 21 -5.41 6.41 -4.30
N LEU A 22 -5.76 5.27 -4.91
CA LEU A 22 -6.97 4.55 -4.56
C LEU A 22 -6.91 4.05 -3.12
N ALA A 23 -5.78 3.49 -2.71
CA ALA A 23 -5.60 3.05 -1.32
C ALA A 23 -5.81 4.20 -0.35
N LYS A 24 -5.25 5.36 -0.64
CA LYS A 24 -5.39 6.55 0.21
C LYS A 24 -6.84 7.02 0.30
N LYS A 25 -7.56 7.03 -0.84
CA LYS A 25 -8.97 7.43 -0.84
C LYS A 25 -9.83 6.50 0.00
N TYR A 26 -9.62 5.20 -0.14
CA TYR A 26 -10.36 4.24 0.67
C TYR A 26 -9.99 4.34 2.16
N PHE A 27 -8.72 4.59 2.45
CA PHE A 27 -8.30 4.80 3.84
C PHE A 27 -9.02 6.00 4.46
N ASP A 28 -9.12 7.10 3.72
CA ASP A 28 -9.75 8.33 4.19
C ASP A 28 -11.21 8.12 4.59
N ILE A 29 -11.91 7.23 3.90
CA ILE A 29 -13.30 6.92 4.24
C ILE A 29 -13.43 5.68 5.13
N LYS A 30 -12.31 5.22 5.68
CA LYS A 30 -12.23 4.11 6.62
C LYS A 30 -12.68 2.77 6.02
N ALA A 31 -12.56 2.62 4.71
CA ALA A 31 -12.84 1.36 4.02
C ALA A 31 -11.54 0.54 3.99
N TYR A 32 -11.14 0.03 5.15
CA TYR A 32 -9.80 -0.53 5.34
C TYR A 32 -9.54 -1.79 4.54
N GLN A 33 -10.53 -2.65 4.34
CA GLN A 33 -10.32 -3.85 3.52
C GLN A 33 -10.02 -3.47 2.07
N LYS A 34 -10.70 -2.45 1.56
CA LYS A 34 -10.43 -1.97 0.20
C LYS A 34 -9.09 -1.26 0.13
N THR A 35 -8.70 -0.56 1.19
CA THR A 35 -7.37 0.03 1.30
C THR A 35 -6.32 -1.06 1.14
N ILE A 36 -6.46 -2.17 1.86
CA ILE A 36 -5.52 -3.29 1.80
C ILE A 36 -5.44 -3.83 0.37
N PHE A 37 -6.57 -4.05 -0.27
CA PHE A 37 -6.59 -4.53 -1.66
C PHE A 37 -5.73 -3.64 -2.56
N TRP A 38 -5.90 -2.32 -2.46
CA TRP A 38 -5.20 -1.40 -3.35
C TRP A 38 -3.74 -1.21 -3.00
N THR A 39 -3.37 -1.36 -1.72
CA THR A 39 -1.94 -1.38 -1.36
C THR A 39 -1.25 -2.60 -1.93
N LEU A 40 -1.94 -3.76 -1.96
CA LEU A 40 -1.38 -4.96 -2.57
C LEU A 40 -1.23 -4.81 -4.08
N LYS A 41 -2.18 -4.14 -4.73
CA LYS A 41 -2.06 -3.82 -6.15
C LYS A 41 -0.85 -2.92 -6.42
N ALA A 42 -0.65 -1.92 -5.57
CA ALA A 42 0.52 -1.05 -5.68
C ALA A 42 1.81 -1.85 -5.54
N ASN A 43 1.86 -2.75 -4.55
CA ASN A 43 3.04 -3.58 -4.32
C ASN A 43 3.34 -4.52 -5.49
N GLU A 44 2.32 -5.00 -6.19
CA GLU A 44 2.54 -5.79 -7.39
C GLU A 44 3.31 -5.01 -8.46
N LEU A 45 3.09 -3.71 -8.50
CA LEU A 45 3.72 -2.86 -9.51
C LEU A 45 5.09 -2.33 -9.07
N ASP A 46 5.29 -2.11 -7.77
CA ASP A 46 6.60 -1.70 -7.26
C ASP A 46 6.69 -2.02 -5.76
N LYS A 47 7.36 -3.11 -5.45
CA LYS A 47 7.49 -3.59 -4.05
C LYS A 47 8.46 -2.78 -3.22
N GLN A 48 9.34 -2.01 -3.85
CA GLN A 48 10.40 -1.32 -3.13
C GLN A 48 9.95 0.02 -2.56
N LYS A 49 8.82 0.56 -3.01
CA LYS A 49 8.34 1.84 -2.53
C LYS A 49 7.69 1.69 -1.16
N GLN A 50 8.08 2.56 -0.25
CA GLN A 50 7.70 2.49 1.16
C GLN A 50 6.22 2.75 1.41
N ASP A 51 5.63 3.67 0.66
CA ASP A 51 4.30 4.21 0.99
C ASP A 51 3.21 3.15 1.04
N SER A 52 3.21 2.21 0.09
CA SER A 52 2.18 1.16 0.09
C SER A 52 2.31 0.24 1.29
N TRP A 53 3.54 -0.06 1.73
CA TRP A 53 3.76 -0.87 2.94
C TRP A 53 3.26 -0.16 4.19
N LEU A 54 3.49 1.16 4.29
CA LEU A 54 3.04 1.95 5.43
C LEU A 54 1.52 2.01 5.50
N ILE A 55 0.86 2.26 4.37
CA ILE A 55 -0.60 2.34 4.34
C ILE A 55 -1.23 0.98 4.63
N PHE A 56 -0.63 -0.10 4.10
CA PHE A 56 -1.05 -1.46 4.42
C PHE A 56 -1.04 -1.67 5.93
N ALA A 57 0.07 -1.33 6.58
CA ALA A 57 0.20 -1.51 8.02
C ALA A 57 -0.81 -0.67 8.80
N GLN A 58 -1.04 0.58 8.37
CA GLN A 58 -2.02 1.44 9.02
C GLN A 58 -3.43 0.87 8.92
N ALA A 59 -3.79 0.34 7.75
CA ALA A 59 -5.11 -0.27 7.56
C ALA A 59 -5.27 -1.52 8.40
N LYS A 60 -4.23 -2.36 8.47
CA LYS A 60 -4.23 -3.55 9.32
C LYS A 60 -4.41 -3.19 10.79
N ARG A 61 -3.71 -2.15 11.28
CA ARG A 61 -3.87 -1.68 12.65
C ARG A 61 -5.28 -1.18 12.92
N ALA A 62 -5.86 -0.46 11.97
CA ALA A 62 -7.22 0.05 12.12
C ALA A 62 -8.23 -1.10 12.25
N LEU A 63 -7.94 -2.25 11.65
CA LEU A 63 -8.76 -3.45 11.77
C LEU A 63 -8.44 -4.28 13.00
N GLY A 64 -7.49 -3.84 13.83
CA GLY A 64 -7.07 -4.59 15.02
C GLY A 64 -6.08 -5.69 14.75
N GLU A 65 -5.51 -5.76 13.55
CA GLU A 65 -4.57 -6.81 13.15
C GLU A 65 -3.13 -6.32 13.33
N GLU A 66 -2.76 -6.08 14.59
CA GLU A 66 -1.47 -5.47 14.92
C GLU A 66 -0.27 -6.34 14.51
N LYS A 67 -0.40 -7.67 14.67
CA LYS A 67 0.71 -8.57 14.31
C LYS A 67 1.00 -8.54 12.82
N GLU A 68 -0.05 -8.56 12.00
CA GLU A 68 0.11 -8.50 10.56
C GLU A 68 0.69 -7.17 10.12
N ALA A 69 0.29 -6.08 10.77
CA ALA A 69 0.84 -4.76 10.51
C ALA A 69 2.34 -4.73 10.78
N GLN A 70 2.74 -5.23 11.94
CA GLN A 70 4.15 -5.24 12.33
C GLN A 70 4.97 -6.16 11.43
N SER A 71 4.43 -7.33 11.08
CA SER A 71 5.10 -8.27 10.18
C SER A 71 5.38 -7.66 8.82
N ALA A 72 4.43 -6.88 8.29
CA ALA A 72 4.61 -6.22 7.00
C ALA A 72 5.73 -5.19 7.07
N LEU A 73 5.75 -4.38 8.11
CA LEU A 73 6.81 -3.37 8.29
C LEU A 73 8.17 -4.03 8.46
N ASP A 74 8.24 -5.08 9.26
CA ASP A 74 9.49 -5.82 9.46
C ASP A 74 9.99 -6.42 8.14
N ALA A 75 9.09 -6.98 7.34
CA ALA A 75 9.45 -7.53 6.04
C ALA A 75 10.02 -6.45 5.13
N TYR A 76 9.37 -5.29 5.08
CA TYR A 76 9.86 -4.20 4.25
C TYR A 76 11.27 -3.77 4.69
N ILE A 77 11.48 -3.57 5.99
CA ILE A 77 12.77 -3.15 6.52
C ILE A 77 13.83 -4.19 6.21
N ASN A 78 13.53 -5.47 6.41
CA ASN A 78 14.51 -6.54 6.21
C ASN A 78 14.90 -6.71 4.74
N TYR A 79 13.95 -6.57 3.82
CA TYR A 79 14.23 -6.83 2.41
C TYR A 79 14.68 -5.61 1.64
N TYR A 80 14.22 -4.41 2.02
CA TYR A 80 14.48 -3.21 1.25
C TYR A 80 15.25 -2.16 2.01
N GLY A 81 14.99 -2.03 3.31
CA GLY A 81 15.72 -1.08 4.15
C GLY A 81 17.19 -1.44 4.29
N LEU A 82 17.48 -2.72 4.54
CA LEU A 82 18.86 -3.18 4.67
C LEU A 82 19.61 -3.09 3.36
N MET A 83 18.93 -3.38 2.25
CA MET A 83 19.57 -3.27 0.94
C MET A 83 20.04 -1.86 0.65
N GLU A 84 19.24 -0.88 1.04
CA GLU A 84 19.59 0.52 0.85
C GLU A 84 20.82 0.89 1.69
N LEU A 85 20.88 0.40 2.92
CA LEU A 85 22.02 0.65 3.80
C LEU A 85 23.28 0.01 3.26
N ASP A 86 23.17 -1.21 2.75
CA ASP A 86 24.31 -1.96 2.20
C ASP A 86 24.78 -1.37 0.89
N GLY A 87 23.94 -0.65 0.18
CA GLY A 87 24.28 -0.05 -1.11
C GLY A 87 25.22 1.14 -1.00
N LYS A 88 25.62 1.50 0.18
CA LYS A 88 26.57 2.59 0.40
C LYS A 88 28.04 2.10 0.35
#